data_f8686fc6bb9cbe0bc2cdfeb6a877b54d
#
_entry.id   f8686fc6bb9cbe0bc2cdfeb6a877b54d
#
_cell.length_a   1.000
_cell.length_b   1.000
_cell.length_c   1.000
_cell.angle_alpha   90.00
_cell.angle_beta   90.00
_cell.angle_gamma   90.00
#
_symmetry.space_group_name_H-M   'P 1'
#
loop_
_entity.id
_entity.type
_entity.pdbx_description
1 polymer ?
#
loop_
_entity_poly.entity_id
_entity_poly.type
_entity_poly.pdbx_seq_one_letter_code
_entity_poly.pdbx_strand_id
1 'polypeptide(L)'
;KKEFPFSVFCALLLLVLGYWEMNLGRMEGIILIVIFACYLLWMIFSALKARREAGEEEIDTFPAWKCIVYIIGGAAAIKFGGDFVVDGATMVARSFGLTQTLIGLTVVAVGTSLPELVTSIVAAKKNELDMAVGNVVGSNIFNILLVLGVASSISPIAFLMENVVDIVILVGFSIVVWLMAWTKKRLSRREGIIMLLLYLGCLLYTSDAADD
;
A
#
# COMPACT_ATOMS: atom_id res chain seq x y z
N LYS A 1 14.41 -2.64 -5.87
CA LYS A 1 15.22 -3.28 -4.79
C LYS A 1 15.53 -2.34 -3.62
N LYS A 2 15.58 -1.01 -3.85
CA LYS A 2 15.82 0.00 -2.81
C LYS A 2 14.51 0.43 -2.11
N GLU A 3 13.38 0.10 -2.69
CA GLU A 3 12.04 0.49 -2.25
C GLU A 3 11.58 -0.27 -1.00
N PHE A 4 11.91 -1.58 -0.90
CA PHE A 4 11.59 -2.38 0.29
C PHE A 4 12.23 -1.83 1.58
N PRO A 5 13.56 -1.60 1.63
CA PRO A 5 14.18 -0.99 2.82
C PRO A 5 13.59 0.37 3.15
N PHE A 6 13.24 1.16 2.14
CA PHE A 6 12.64 2.47 2.35
C PHE A 6 11.20 2.35 2.91
N SER A 7 10.40 1.39 2.44
CA SER A 7 9.07 1.13 3.00
C SER A 7 9.15 0.70 4.47
N VAL A 8 10.09 -0.18 4.82
CA VAL A 8 10.35 -0.58 6.22
C VAL A 8 10.77 0.63 7.05
N PHE A 9 11.65 1.49 6.51
CA PHE A 9 12.06 2.72 7.16
C PHE A 9 10.87 3.66 7.42
N CYS A 10 9.95 3.82 6.45
CA CYS A 10 8.74 4.63 6.61
C CYS A 10 7.83 4.08 7.74
N ALA A 11 7.66 2.77 7.82
CA ALA A 11 6.88 2.15 8.88
C ALA A 11 7.53 2.32 10.27
N LEU A 12 8.85 2.16 10.37
CA LEU A 12 9.59 2.42 11.61
C LEU A 12 9.55 3.90 12.00
N LEU A 13 9.66 4.80 11.03
CA LEU A 13 9.55 6.24 11.27
C LEU A 13 8.17 6.60 11.82
N LEU A 14 7.10 6.05 11.23
CA LEU A 14 5.73 6.25 11.73
C LEU A 14 5.60 5.75 13.17
N LEU A 15 6.16 4.57 13.48
CA LEU A 15 6.16 4.02 14.83
C LEU A 15 6.86 4.95 15.82
N VAL A 16 8.04 5.47 15.47
CA VAL A 16 8.80 6.38 16.34
C VAL A 16 8.05 7.69 16.56
N LEU A 17 7.54 8.31 15.50
CA LEU A 17 6.82 9.59 15.58
C LEU A 17 5.51 9.45 16.36
N GLY A 18 4.75 8.38 16.12
CA GLY A 18 3.47 8.16 16.81
C GLY A 18 3.63 7.71 18.26
N TYR A 19 4.66 6.92 18.57
CA TYR A 19 4.87 6.37 19.91
C TYR A 19 5.33 7.43 20.93
N TRP A 20 6.10 8.45 20.48
CA TRP A 20 6.73 9.41 21.40
C TRP A 20 5.72 10.20 22.23
N GLU A 21 4.63 10.66 21.63
CA GLU A 21 3.58 11.43 22.30
C GLU A 21 2.22 10.71 22.30
N MET A 22 2.16 9.46 21.85
CA MET A 22 0.92 8.72 21.60
C MET A 22 -0.07 9.54 20.75
N ASN A 23 0.48 10.35 19.85
CA ASN A 23 -0.25 11.25 18.98
C ASN A 23 0.59 11.54 17.73
N LEU A 24 -0.06 11.50 16.58
CA LEU A 24 0.54 11.95 15.32
C LEU A 24 0.05 13.39 15.07
N GLY A 25 0.85 14.36 15.52
CA GLY A 25 0.51 15.77 15.46
C GLY A 25 0.78 16.39 14.09
N ARG A 26 0.56 17.72 14.01
CA ARG A 26 0.74 18.47 12.77
C ARG A 26 2.20 18.54 12.32
N MET A 27 3.14 18.61 13.24
CA MET A 27 4.57 18.68 12.92
C MET A 27 5.05 17.35 12.33
N GLU A 28 4.66 16.24 12.94
CA GLU A 28 4.94 14.89 12.47
C GLU A 28 4.35 14.68 11.06
N GLY A 29 3.12 15.15 10.84
CA GLY A 29 2.49 15.13 9.52
C GLY A 29 3.27 15.89 8.47
N ILE A 30 3.73 17.10 8.78
CA ILE A 30 4.56 17.90 7.87
C ILE A 30 5.89 17.19 7.58
N ILE A 31 6.53 16.58 8.58
CA ILE A 31 7.76 15.81 8.39
C ILE A 31 7.53 14.67 7.41
N LEU A 32 6.43 13.90 7.54
CA LEU A 32 6.09 12.82 6.62
C LEU A 32 5.91 13.33 5.19
N ILE A 33 5.19 14.46 4.99
CA ILE A 33 4.99 15.06 3.66
C ILE A 33 6.32 15.52 3.05
N VAL A 34 7.21 16.13 3.85
CA VAL A 34 8.53 16.58 3.36
C VAL A 34 9.36 15.39 2.91
N ILE A 35 9.38 14.30 3.69
CA ILE A 35 10.08 13.07 3.31
C ILE A 35 9.50 12.49 2.02
N PHE A 36 8.16 12.51 1.86
CA PHE A 36 7.50 12.07 0.64
C PHE A 36 7.93 12.90 -0.57
N ALA A 37 7.94 14.24 -0.44
CA ALA A 37 8.38 15.13 -1.50
C ALA A 37 9.85 14.87 -1.90
N CYS A 38 10.74 14.69 -0.93
CA CYS A 38 12.13 14.33 -1.18
C CYS A 38 12.26 12.97 -1.90
N TYR A 39 11.46 11.98 -1.50
CA TYR A 39 11.41 10.67 -2.14
C TYR A 39 10.94 10.76 -3.58
N LEU A 40 9.88 11.52 -3.87
CA LEU A 40 9.40 11.74 -5.24
C LEU A 40 10.45 12.43 -6.11
N LEU A 41 11.08 13.48 -5.60
CA LEU A 41 12.15 14.17 -6.33
C LEU A 41 13.30 13.22 -6.64
N TRP A 42 13.72 12.41 -5.66
CA TRP A 42 14.76 11.40 -5.87
C TRP A 42 14.35 10.37 -6.94
N MET A 43 13.10 9.90 -6.94
CA MET A 43 12.58 8.99 -7.96
C MET A 43 12.62 9.62 -9.35
N ILE A 44 12.13 10.87 -9.48
CA ILE A 44 12.12 11.60 -10.75
C ILE A 44 13.54 11.77 -11.30
N PHE A 45 14.48 12.24 -10.47
CA PHE A 45 15.88 12.39 -10.88
C PHE A 45 16.53 11.06 -11.27
N SER A 46 16.23 9.99 -10.52
CA SER A 46 16.74 8.66 -10.82
C SER A 46 16.21 8.13 -12.16
N ALA A 47 14.91 8.33 -12.44
CA ALA A 47 14.29 7.94 -13.70
C ALA A 47 14.84 8.75 -14.89
N LEU A 48 15.01 10.06 -14.72
CA LEU A 48 15.60 10.92 -15.76
C LEU A 48 17.06 10.54 -16.07
N LYS A 49 17.82 10.20 -15.02
CA LYS A 49 19.20 9.73 -15.17
C LYS A 49 19.24 8.39 -15.93
N ALA A 50 18.43 7.42 -15.51
CA ALA A 50 18.35 6.12 -16.16
C ALA A 50 17.97 6.24 -17.65
N ARG A 51 17.01 7.13 -17.97
CA ARG A 51 16.62 7.41 -19.35
C ARG A 51 17.76 7.98 -20.20
N ARG A 52 18.59 8.86 -19.63
CA ARG A 52 19.76 9.40 -20.34
C ARG A 52 20.84 8.36 -20.59
N GLU A 53 21.00 7.40 -19.67
CA GLU A 53 21.99 6.33 -19.78
C GLU A 53 21.56 5.21 -20.73
N ALA A 54 20.25 4.96 -20.87
CA ALA A 54 19.69 3.92 -21.74
C ALA A 54 19.74 4.27 -23.24
N GLY A 55 19.96 5.54 -23.60
CA GLY A 55 19.91 5.99 -24.99
C GLY A 55 18.46 6.05 -25.54
N GLU A 56 18.33 6.52 -26.78
CA GLU A 56 17.02 6.56 -27.47
C GLU A 56 16.71 5.17 -28.02
N GLU A 57 16.13 4.27 -27.20
CA GLU A 57 15.38 3.15 -27.76
C GLU A 57 14.12 3.71 -28.42
N GLU A 58 13.87 3.36 -29.68
CA GLU A 58 12.59 3.64 -30.35
C GLU A 58 11.48 2.86 -29.64
N ILE A 59 10.89 3.48 -28.64
CA ILE A 59 9.70 2.96 -27.99
C ILE A 59 8.49 3.40 -28.81
N ASP A 60 7.70 2.45 -29.27
CA ASP A 60 6.40 2.72 -29.88
C ASP A 60 5.56 3.61 -28.93
N THR A 61 5.49 4.90 -29.22
CA THR A 61 4.78 5.85 -28.38
C THR A 61 3.33 6.00 -28.82
N PHE A 62 2.41 5.75 -27.91
CA PHE A 62 1.02 6.12 -28.13
C PHE A 62 0.87 7.64 -28.12
N PRO A 63 -0.05 8.21 -28.93
CA PRO A 63 -0.39 9.63 -28.86
C PRO A 63 -0.81 10.01 -27.43
N ALA A 64 -0.31 11.14 -26.93
CA ALA A 64 -0.52 11.57 -25.54
C ALA A 64 -1.99 11.54 -25.09
N TRP A 65 -2.92 11.92 -25.99
CA TRP A 65 -4.35 11.88 -25.69
C TRP A 65 -4.87 10.45 -25.41
N LYS A 66 -4.36 9.43 -26.11
CA LYS A 66 -4.73 8.02 -25.84
C LYS A 66 -4.22 7.58 -24.47
N CYS A 67 -2.99 7.98 -24.12
CA CYS A 67 -2.43 7.69 -22.78
C CYS A 67 -3.31 8.31 -21.69
N ILE A 68 -3.72 9.57 -21.85
CA ILE A 68 -4.58 10.26 -20.90
C ILE A 68 -5.94 9.54 -20.78
N VAL A 69 -6.57 9.18 -21.89
CA VAL A 69 -7.86 8.46 -21.88
C VAL A 69 -7.74 7.09 -21.20
N TYR A 70 -6.69 6.33 -21.49
CA TYR A 70 -6.47 5.02 -20.86
C TYR A 70 -6.14 5.14 -19.37
N ILE A 71 -5.36 6.13 -18.94
CA ILE A 71 -5.04 6.35 -17.53
C ILE A 71 -6.30 6.77 -16.77
N ILE A 72 -7.00 7.80 -17.23
CA ILE A 72 -8.19 8.31 -16.53
C ILE A 72 -9.33 7.28 -16.59
N GLY A 73 -9.59 6.69 -17.75
CA GLY A 73 -10.63 5.69 -17.92
C GLY A 73 -10.36 4.41 -17.13
N GLY A 74 -9.09 3.96 -17.12
CA GLY A 74 -8.67 2.80 -16.34
C GLY A 74 -8.76 3.05 -14.82
N ALA A 75 -8.29 4.20 -14.35
CA ALA A 75 -8.40 4.59 -12.95
C ALA A 75 -9.86 4.69 -12.49
N ALA A 76 -10.71 5.33 -13.30
CA ALA A 76 -12.15 5.40 -13.03
C ALA A 76 -12.80 4.00 -13.01
N ALA A 77 -12.49 3.16 -13.98
CA ALA A 77 -13.04 1.79 -14.04
C ALA A 77 -12.64 0.94 -12.83
N ILE A 78 -11.38 1.02 -12.41
CA ILE A 78 -10.88 0.31 -11.22
C ILE A 78 -11.56 0.84 -9.96
N LYS A 79 -11.66 2.18 -9.81
CA LYS A 79 -12.31 2.80 -8.64
C LYS A 79 -13.78 2.39 -8.55
N PHE A 80 -14.58 2.67 -9.58
CA PHE A 80 -16.00 2.36 -9.56
C PHE A 80 -16.27 0.85 -9.47
N GLY A 81 -15.47 0.02 -10.14
CA GLY A 81 -15.54 -1.42 -10.01
C GLY A 81 -15.26 -1.91 -8.60
N GLY A 82 -14.26 -1.34 -7.94
CA GLY A 82 -13.96 -1.59 -6.52
C GLY A 82 -15.10 -1.19 -5.61
N ASP A 83 -15.65 0.02 -5.75
CA ASP A 83 -16.78 0.52 -4.97
C ASP A 83 -18.01 -0.43 -5.11
N PHE A 84 -18.35 -0.86 -6.32
CA PHE A 84 -19.46 -1.82 -6.54
C PHE A 84 -19.22 -3.17 -5.85
N VAL A 85 -17.99 -3.69 -5.87
CA VAL A 85 -17.65 -4.94 -5.19
C VAL A 85 -17.79 -4.78 -3.67
N VAL A 86 -17.29 -3.68 -3.10
CA VAL A 86 -17.39 -3.39 -1.66
C VAL A 86 -18.83 -3.24 -1.22
N ASP A 87 -19.64 -2.47 -1.97
CA ASP A 87 -21.06 -2.26 -1.66
C ASP A 87 -21.83 -3.57 -1.73
N GLY A 88 -21.61 -4.36 -2.79
CA GLY A 88 -22.25 -5.67 -2.95
C GLY A 88 -21.87 -6.65 -1.84
N ALA A 89 -20.57 -6.76 -1.52
CA ALA A 89 -20.07 -7.61 -0.45
C ALA A 89 -20.59 -7.16 0.92
N THR A 90 -20.68 -5.84 1.16
CA THR A 90 -21.27 -5.27 2.40
C THR A 90 -22.74 -5.62 2.54
N MET A 91 -23.53 -5.53 1.47
CA MET A 91 -24.94 -5.92 1.50
C MET A 91 -25.11 -7.42 1.82
N VAL A 92 -24.30 -8.27 1.22
CA VAL A 92 -24.30 -9.71 1.49
C VAL A 92 -23.88 -9.98 2.94
N ALA A 93 -22.81 -9.38 3.42
CA ALA A 93 -22.33 -9.55 4.79
C ALA A 93 -23.38 -9.13 5.83
N ARG A 94 -24.08 -8.01 5.59
CA ARG A 94 -25.21 -7.58 6.43
C ARG A 94 -26.37 -8.57 6.44
N SER A 95 -26.66 -9.20 5.30
CA SER A 95 -27.73 -10.21 5.22
C SER A 95 -27.41 -11.47 6.03
N PHE A 96 -26.13 -11.76 6.25
CA PHE A 96 -25.66 -12.82 7.15
C PHE A 96 -25.58 -12.38 8.62
N GLY A 97 -25.95 -11.15 8.96
CA GLY A 97 -25.98 -10.65 10.33
C GLY A 97 -24.61 -10.24 10.88
N LEU A 98 -23.62 -10.03 10.02
CA LEU A 98 -22.30 -9.55 10.46
C LEU A 98 -22.37 -8.11 11.02
N THR A 99 -21.61 -7.84 12.07
CA THR A 99 -21.54 -6.52 12.69
C THR A 99 -20.89 -5.50 11.76
N GLN A 100 -21.19 -4.21 11.96
CA GLN A 100 -20.57 -3.11 11.17
C GLN A 100 -19.06 -3.07 11.35
N THR A 101 -18.57 -3.37 12.57
CA THR A 101 -17.14 -3.44 12.87
C THR A 101 -16.46 -4.54 12.06
N LEU A 102 -17.03 -5.76 12.06
CA LEU A 102 -16.48 -6.88 11.31
C LEU A 102 -16.50 -6.62 9.79
N ILE A 103 -17.58 -6.00 9.28
CA ILE A 103 -17.67 -5.60 7.87
C ILE A 103 -16.57 -4.57 7.55
N GLY A 104 -16.35 -3.58 8.40
CA GLY A 104 -15.30 -2.58 8.25
C GLY A 104 -13.91 -3.20 8.21
N LEU A 105 -13.59 -4.05 9.17
CA LEU A 105 -12.28 -4.71 9.32
C LEU A 105 -11.99 -5.74 8.21
N THR A 106 -13.01 -6.32 7.60
CA THR A 106 -12.85 -7.35 6.56
C THR A 106 -13.18 -6.84 5.17
N VAL A 107 -14.47 -6.61 4.89
CA VAL A 107 -14.96 -6.28 3.55
C VAL A 107 -14.43 -4.94 3.06
N VAL A 108 -14.51 -3.90 3.92
CA VAL A 108 -14.06 -2.56 3.54
C VAL A 108 -12.54 -2.51 3.47
N ALA A 109 -11.82 -3.11 4.43
CA ALA A 109 -10.36 -3.14 4.44
C ALA A 109 -9.77 -3.86 3.20
N VAL A 110 -10.32 -5.02 2.82
CA VAL A 110 -9.95 -5.72 1.59
C VAL A 110 -10.37 -4.92 0.37
N GLY A 111 -11.56 -4.33 0.40
CA GLY A 111 -12.14 -3.56 -0.70
C GLY A 111 -11.33 -2.33 -1.08
N THR A 112 -10.82 -1.59 -0.11
CA THR A 112 -9.95 -0.42 -0.37
C THR A 112 -8.63 -0.81 -1.03
N SER A 113 -8.20 -2.07 -0.89
CA SER A 113 -6.99 -2.61 -1.53
C SER A 113 -7.27 -3.32 -2.86
N LEU A 114 -8.54 -3.39 -3.32
CA LEU A 114 -8.88 -4.01 -4.60
C LEU A 114 -8.19 -3.35 -5.81
N PRO A 115 -8.09 -2.02 -5.91
CA PRO A 115 -7.36 -1.37 -6.99
C PRO A 115 -5.91 -1.84 -7.11
N GLU A 116 -5.20 -1.91 -6.00
CA GLU A 116 -3.82 -2.37 -5.93
C GLU A 116 -3.71 -3.86 -6.29
N LEU A 117 -4.64 -4.68 -5.79
CA LEU A 117 -4.69 -6.10 -6.07
C LEU A 117 -4.90 -6.37 -7.56
N VAL A 118 -5.89 -5.73 -8.18
CA VAL A 118 -6.18 -5.87 -9.62
C VAL A 118 -4.99 -5.44 -10.46
N THR A 119 -4.41 -4.27 -10.16
CA THR A 119 -3.24 -3.74 -10.88
C THR A 119 -2.06 -4.68 -10.78
N SER A 120 -1.77 -5.20 -9.58
CA SER A 120 -0.65 -6.13 -9.34
C SER A 120 -0.87 -7.48 -10.03
N ILE A 121 -2.10 -8.02 -10.03
CA ILE A 121 -2.43 -9.26 -10.74
C ILE A 121 -2.26 -9.08 -12.25
N VAL A 122 -2.73 -7.97 -12.82
CA VAL A 122 -2.59 -7.68 -14.26
C VAL A 122 -1.12 -7.52 -14.65
N ALA A 123 -0.34 -6.77 -13.86
CA ALA A 123 1.08 -6.62 -14.06
C ALA A 123 1.82 -7.97 -13.99
N ALA A 124 1.52 -8.80 -13.00
CA ALA A 124 2.11 -10.13 -12.86
C ALA A 124 1.75 -11.06 -14.04
N LYS A 125 0.51 -11.01 -14.55
CA LYS A 125 0.08 -11.77 -15.74
C LYS A 125 0.80 -11.33 -17.03
N LYS A 126 1.20 -10.05 -17.08
CA LYS A 126 2.00 -9.50 -18.19
C LYS A 126 3.51 -9.72 -18.02
N ASN A 127 3.94 -10.43 -16.97
CA ASN A 127 5.33 -10.60 -16.56
C ASN A 127 6.04 -9.29 -16.15
N GLU A 128 5.29 -8.24 -15.86
CA GLU A 128 5.78 -6.95 -15.34
C GLU A 128 5.91 -7.01 -13.81
N LEU A 129 6.79 -7.89 -13.32
CA LEU A 129 6.92 -8.15 -11.88
C LEU A 129 7.42 -6.94 -11.10
N ASP A 130 8.27 -6.12 -11.72
CA ASP A 130 8.77 -4.88 -11.07
C ASP A 130 7.63 -3.88 -10.88
N MET A 131 6.68 -3.81 -11.81
CA MET A 131 5.47 -2.99 -11.67
C MET A 131 4.57 -3.53 -10.55
N ALA A 132 4.32 -4.86 -10.51
CA ALA A 132 3.49 -5.46 -9.47
C ALA A 132 4.05 -5.22 -8.06
N VAL A 133 5.35 -5.44 -7.88
CA VAL A 133 6.05 -5.19 -6.61
C VAL A 133 6.08 -3.70 -6.27
N GLY A 134 6.40 -2.87 -7.27
CA GLY A 134 6.44 -1.41 -7.11
C GLY A 134 5.09 -0.83 -6.67
N ASN A 135 3.97 -1.37 -7.20
CA ASN A 135 2.63 -0.97 -6.80
C ASN A 135 2.36 -1.26 -5.31
N VAL A 136 2.66 -2.48 -4.85
CA VAL A 136 2.43 -2.88 -3.43
C VAL A 136 3.31 -2.08 -2.47
N VAL A 137 4.61 -1.95 -2.76
CA VAL A 137 5.54 -1.21 -1.88
C VAL A 137 5.27 0.29 -1.96
N GLY A 138 4.96 0.78 -3.15
CA GLY A 138 4.65 2.20 -3.40
C GLY A 138 3.38 2.65 -2.68
N SER A 139 2.32 1.83 -2.65
CA SER A 139 1.10 2.14 -1.92
C SER A 139 1.34 2.24 -0.41
N ASN A 140 2.16 1.37 0.19
CA ASN A 140 2.55 1.49 1.59
C ASN A 140 3.27 2.80 1.89
N ILE A 141 4.27 3.17 1.07
CA ILE A 141 5.01 4.43 1.22
C ILE A 141 4.05 5.62 1.08
N PHE A 142 3.18 5.60 0.08
CA PHE A 142 2.19 6.64 -0.18
C PHE A 142 1.22 6.81 0.99
N ASN A 143 0.67 5.71 1.50
CA ASN A 143 -0.27 5.75 2.61
C ASN A 143 0.37 6.26 3.90
N ILE A 144 1.60 5.84 4.22
CA ILE A 144 2.30 6.30 5.42
C ILE A 144 2.72 7.77 5.27
N LEU A 145 3.40 8.13 4.19
CA LEU A 145 4.04 9.44 4.09
C LEU A 145 3.07 10.54 3.64
N LEU A 146 2.19 10.25 2.66
CA LEU A 146 1.29 11.28 2.14
C LEU A 146 -0.07 11.24 2.83
N VAL A 147 -0.76 10.09 2.87
CA VAL A 147 -2.14 10.05 3.38
C VAL A 147 -2.16 10.38 4.87
N LEU A 148 -1.37 9.66 5.70
CA LEU A 148 -1.28 9.97 7.12
C LEU A 148 -0.61 11.32 7.37
N GLY A 149 0.39 11.69 6.56
CA GLY A 149 1.04 13.01 6.65
C GLY A 149 0.05 14.15 6.44
N VAL A 150 -0.77 14.10 5.42
CA VAL A 150 -1.80 15.12 5.15
C VAL A 150 -2.88 15.09 6.24
N ALA A 151 -3.39 13.92 6.58
CA ALA A 151 -4.44 13.78 7.58
C ALA A 151 -4.01 14.35 8.93
N SER A 152 -2.84 14.00 9.44
CA SER A 152 -2.31 14.49 10.72
C SER A 152 -1.92 15.98 10.69
N SER A 153 -1.50 16.51 9.53
CA SER A 153 -1.24 17.94 9.36
C SER A 153 -2.52 18.79 9.48
N ILE A 154 -3.66 18.25 9.03
CA ILE A 154 -4.97 18.90 9.14
C ILE A 154 -5.51 18.76 10.56
N SER A 155 -5.56 17.53 11.06
CA SER A 155 -6.08 17.20 12.38
C SER A 155 -5.18 16.16 13.05
N PRO A 156 -4.65 16.42 14.25
CA PRO A 156 -3.86 15.44 14.98
C PRO A 156 -4.63 14.14 15.17
N ILE A 157 -3.94 13.02 14.98
CA ILE A 157 -4.51 11.67 15.07
C ILE A 157 -4.02 11.02 16.36
N ALA A 158 -4.94 10.62 17.24
CA ALA A 158 -4.59 9.87 18.44
C ALA A 158 -3.93 8.53 18.05
N PHE A 159 -2.80 8.23 18.69
CA PHE A 159 -2.04 7.04 18.45
C PHE A 159 -2.26 6.08 19.62
N LEU A 160 -3.04 5.03 19.38
CA LEU A 160 -3.40 4.06 20.42
C LEU A 160 -2.38 2.93 20.50
N MET A 161 -2.34 2.19 21.60
CA MET A 161 -1.45 1.04 21.74
C MET A 161 -1.73 -0.05 20.68
N GLU A 162 -2.98 -0.17 20.25
CA GLU A 162 -3.40 -1.04 19.15
C GLU A 162 -2.69 -0.67 17.84
N ASN A 163 -2.59 0.63 17.52
CA ASN A 163 -1.86 1.09 16.34
C ASN A 163 -0.35 0.75 16.42
N VAL A 164 0.23 0.75 17.63
CA VAL A 164 1.63 0.32 17.84
C VAL A 164 1.80 -1.14 17.46
N VAL A 165 0.89 -2.01 17.93
CA VAL A 165 0.90 -3.44 17.62
C VAL A 165 0.74 -3.66 16.12
N ASP A 166 -0.21 -2.99 15.48
CA ASP A 166 -0.46 -3.09 14.04
C ASP A 166 0.76 -2.69 13.21
N ILE A 167 1.45 -1.60 13.59
CA ILE A 167 2.64 -1.16 12.88
C ILE A 167 3.82 -2.13 13.13
N VAL A 168 3.97 -2.68 14.32
CA VAL A 168 4.99 -3.70 14.60
C VAL A 168 4.74 -4.95 13.73
N ILE A 169 3.50 -5.39 13.61
CA ILE A 169 3.11 -6.48 12.72
C ILE A 169 3.44 -6.11 11.26
N LEU A 170 3.06 -4.91 10.80
CA LEU A 170 3.36 -4.41 9.45
C LEU A 170 4.88 -4.40 9.17
N VAL A 171 5.69 -3.94 10.11
CA VAL A 171 7.16 -3.96 10.00
C VAL A 171 7.66 -5.40 9.89
N GLY A 172 7.18 -6.30 10.75
CA GLY A 172 7.52 -7.72 10.72
C GLY A 172 7.20 -8.36 9.37
N PHE A 173 6.00 -8.16 8.84
CA PHE A 173 5.60 -8.62 7.51
C PHE A 173 6.47 -8.04 6.41
N SER A 174 6.73 -6.74 6.45
CA SER A 174 7.54 -6.04 5.45
C SER A 174 8.97 -6.59 5.41
N ILE A 175 9.55 -6.90 6.57
CA ILE A 175 10.87 -7.52 6.67
C ILE A 175 10.85 -8.95 6.10
N VAL A 176 9.84 -9.76 6.44
CA VAL A 176 9.71 -11.13 5.91
C VAL A 176 9.62 -11.11 4.38
N VAL A 177 8.74 -10.26 3.83
CA VAL A 177 8.59 -10.09 2.37
C VAL A 177 9.89 -9.63 1.72
N TRP A 178 10.57 -8.67 2.34
CA TRP A 178 11.87 -8.18 1.86
C TRP A 178 12.92 -9.29 1.84
N LEU A 179 13.06 -10.07 2.90
CA LEU A 179 13.99 -11.19 2.98
C LEU A 179 13.68 -12.26 1.92
N MET A 180 12.40 -12.60 1.72
CA MET A 180 11.97 -13.53 0.68
C MET A 180 12.31 -13.01 -0.71
N ALA A 181 12.06 -11.73 -1.00
CA ALA A 181 12.40 -11.09 -2.26
C ALA A 181 13.92 -11.00 -2.49
N TRP A 182 14.72 -10.87 -1.41
CA TRP A 182 16.17 -10.77 -1.52
C TRP A 182 16.81 -12.12 -1.86
N THR A 183 16.41 -13.20 -1.19
CA THR A 183 17.09 -14.50 -1.27
C THR A 183 17.03 -15.11 -2.67
N LYS A 184 15.92 -14.97 -3.41
CA LYS A 184 15.72 -15.65 -4.72
C LYS A 184 15.51 -14.71 -5.89
N LYS A 185 15.50 -13.39 -5.68
CA LYS A 185 15.15 -12.36 -6.69
C LYS A 185 13.79 -12.59 -7.39
N ARG A 186 12.99 -13.53 -6.92
CA ARG A 186 11.63 -13.87 -7.41
C ARG A 186 10.81 -14.38 -6.24
N LEU A 187 9.56 -13.98 -6.16
CA LEU A 187 8.59 -14.56 -5.24
C LEU A 187 8.03 -15.84 -5.87
N SER A 188 8.17 -16.95 -5.17
CA SER A 188 7.61 -18.23 -5.61
C SER A 188 6.14 -18.36 -5.19
N ARG A 189 5.40 -19.25 -5.85
CA ARG A 189 4.00 -19.54 -5.47
C ARG A 189 3.85 -20.00 -4.01
N ARG A 190 4.84 -20.76 -3.50
CA ARG A 190 4.84 -21.22 -2.09
C ARG A 190 4.99 -20.05 -1.12
N GLU A 191 5.87 -19.11 -1.43
CA GLU A 191 6.05 -17.88 -0.64
C GLU A 191 4.79 -17.02 -0.65
N GLY A 192 4.12 -16.88 -1.80
CA GLY A 192 2.83 -16.18 -1.90
C GLY A 192 1.72 -16.84 -1.06
N ILE A 193 1.65 -18.18 -1.02
CA ILE A 193 0.70 -18.90 -0.17
C ILE A 193 1.02 -18.65 1.32
N ILE A 194 2.28 -18.69 1.72
CA ILE A 194 2.70 -18.38 3.10
C ILE A 194 2.27 -16.97 3.49
N MET A 195 2.49 -15.98 2.62
CA MET A 195 2.05 -14.59 2.86
C MET A 195 0.53 -14.49 3.05
N LEU A 196 -0.25 -15.18 2.21
CA LEU A 196 -1.71 -15.22 2.34
C LEU A 196 -2.16 -15.85 3.66
N LEU A 197 -1.54 -16.96 4.07
CA LEU A 197 -1.84 -17.61 5.34
C LEU A 197 -1.49 -16.73 6.53
N LEU A 198 -0.35 -16.04 6.48
CA LEU A 198 0.05 -15.07 7.49
C LEU A 198 -0.94 -13.91 7.58
N TYR A 199 -1.38 -13.36 6.42
CA TYR A 199 -2.38 -12.30 6.37
C TYR A 199 -3.71 -12.74 6.97
N LEU A 200 -4.20 -13.94 6.63
CA LEU A 200 -5.42 -14.50 7.20
C LEU A 200 -5.30 -14.68 8.73
N GLY A 201 -4.14 -15.15 9.20
CA GLY A 201 -3.89 -15.25 10.64
C GLY A 201 -3.91 -13.91 11.35
N CYS A 202 -3.34 -12.87 10.74
CA CYS A 202 -3.39 -11.51 11.25
C CYS A 202 -4.84 -10.98 11.28
N LEU A 203 -5.61 -11.20 10.23
CA LEU A 203 -7.00 -10.77 10.13
C LEU A 203 -7.88 -11.41 11.22
N LEU A 204 -7.70 -12.71 11.46
CA LEU A 204 -8.41 -13.42 12.53
C LEU A 204 -8.05 -12.86 13.92
N TYR A 205 -6.76 -12.61 14.17
CA TYR A 205 -6.30 -12.02 15.43
C TYR A 205 -6.91 -10.62 15.65
N THR A 206 -6.93 -9.77 14.63
CA THR A 206 -7.51 -8.42 14.72
C THR A 206 -9.04 -8.47 14.89
N SER A 207 -9.71 -9.47 14.31
CA SER A 207 -11.15 -9.67 14.47
C SER A 207 -11.51 -10.07 15.90
N ASP A 208 -10.76 -11.01 16.49
CA ASP A 208 -10.99 -11.43 17.89
C ASP A 208 -10.76 -10.29 18.88
N ALA A 209 -9.72 -9.47 18.65
CA ALA A 209 -9.41 -8.31 19.49
C ALA A 209 -10.44 -7.16 19.38
N ALA A 210 -11.27 -7.15 18.35
CA ALA A 210 -12.30 -6.12 18.14
C ALA A 210 -13.67 -6.52 18.74
N ASP A 211 -13.85 -7.81 19.07
CA ASP A 211 -15.07 -8.35 19.68
C ASP A 211 -14.98 -8.40 21.22
N ASP A 212 -13.79 -8.18 21.81
CA ASP A 212 -13.53 -8.01 23.25
C ASP A 212 -13.58 -6.53 23.68
#